data_91dc8ac80439f2acf8ca697423888a66
#
_entry.id   91dc8ac80439f2acf8ca697423888a66
#
_cell.length_a   1.000
_cell.length_b   1.000
_cell.length_c   1.000
_cell.angle_alpha   90.00
_cell.angle_beta   90.00
_cell.angle_gamma   90.00
#
_symmetry.space_group_name_H-M   'P 1'
#
loop_
_entity.id
_entity.type
_entity.pdbx_description
1 polymer ?
#
loop_
_entity_poly.entity_id
_entity_poly.type
_entity_poly.pdbx_seq_one_letter_code
_entity_poly.pdbx_strand_id
1 'polypeptide(L)'
;MRKLLFLIGVFCYQLFYLQMVTLNKVEKTSDNKDKFFYRISEPSKSEFLGEILVNGFSNDDVTVFGEVYKKAKQIGANSFSLKPIENVDGTFQNFNPAYYILNLFYTPADYITDEQNVVYLVSSSDKNQKININNKTIEVKPRSFLRLELINNEVLTVSTRKLLGSAVKLSGKQDQPSLYFSLTDFKIRSNDSIYGGINLKSGDITGLEKSFGMFLTTIYSEQKKD
;
A
#
# COMPACT_ATOMS: atom_id res chain seq x y z
N MET A 1 -6.02 -27.74 37.56
CA MET A 1 -6.46 -28.13 36.22
C MET A 1 -7.45 -27.12 35.55
N ARG A 2 -8.54 -26.72 36.23
CA ARG A 2 -9.52 -25.74 35.66
C ARG A 2 -8.92 -24.40 35.20
N LYS A 3 -7.98 -23.82 35.97
CA LYS A 3 -7.31 -22.54 35.63
C LYS A 3 -6.35 -22.69 34.46
N LEU A 4 -5.70 -23.85 34.30
CA LEU A 4 -4.80 -24.15 33.21
C LEU A 4 -5.56 -24.29 31.86
N LEU A 5 -6.73 -24.95 31.88
CA LEU A 5 -7.63 -25.06 30.72
C LEU A 5 -8.17 -23.71 30.26
N PHE A 6 -8.46 -22.79 31.22
CA PHE A 6 -8.90 -21.44 30.89
C PHE A 6 -7.78 -20.62 30.22
N LEU A 7 -6.54 -20.75 30.70
CA LEU A 7 -5.37 -20.07 30.12
C LEU A 7 -5.08 -20.58 28.68
N ILE A 8 -5.18 -21.88 28.45
CA ILE A 8 -5.00 -22.48 27.11
C ILE A 8 -6.12 -22.01 26.17
N GLY A 9 -7.38 -21.93 26.64
CA GLY A 9 -8.50 -21.43 25.86
C GLY A 9 -8.32 -19.96 25.43
N VAL A 10 -7.83 -19.09 26.32
CA VAL A 10 -7.54 -17.68 26.02
C VAL A 10 -6.37 -17.55 25.02
N PHE A 11 -5.34 -18.39 25.15
CA PHE A 11 -4.20 -18.40 24.21
C PHE A 11 -4.58 -18.88 22.81
N CYS A 12 -5.43 -19.92 22.72
CA CYS A 12 -5.99 -20.36 21.45
C CYS A 12 -6.89 -19.32 20.79
N TYR A 13 -7.65 -18.53 21.57
CA TYR A 13 -8.53 -17.50 21.03
C TYR A 13 -7.77 -16.34 20.38
N GLN A 14 -6.55 -16.04 20.85
CA GLN A 14 -5.71 -14.98 20.24
C GLN A 14 -5.08 -15.39 18.91
N LEU A 15 -4.95 -16.68 18.62
CA LEU A 15 -4.36 -17.17 17.37
C LEU A 15 -5.31 -17.04 16.14
N PHE A 16 -6.61 -16.81 16.36
CA PHE A 16 -7.60 -16.74 15.28
C PHE A 16 -7.75 -15.37 14.61
N TYR A 17 -7.08 -14.32 15.12
CA TYR A 17 -7.17 -12.97 14.58
C TYR A 17 -5.90 -12.51 13.83
N LEU A 18 -4.97 -13.40 13.58
CA LEU A 18 -3.75 -13.05 12.86
C LEU A 18 -4.03 -13.05 11.36
N GLN A 19 -3.85 -11.89 10.72
CA GLN A 19 -3.85 -11.82 9.26
C GLN A 19 -2.75 -12.74 8.71
N MET A 20 -3.14 -13.64 7.82
CA MET A 20 -2.23 -14.62 7.23
C MET A 20 -1.97 -14.25 5.77
N VAL A 21 -0.70 -14.05 5.46
CA VAL A 21 -0.22 -13.89 4.09
C VAL A 21 0.35 -15.21 3.63
N THR A 22 -0.19 -15.78 2.56
CA THR A 22 0.22 -17.11 2.06
C THR A 22 0.56 -17.05 0.58
N LEU A 23 1.67 -17.63 0.19
CA LEU A 23 1.98 -17.90 -1.21
C LEU A 23 1.06 -19.04 -1.68
N ASN A 24 -0.08 -18.68 -2.26
CA ASN A 24 -1.17 -19.61 -2.58
C ASN A 24 -0.90 -20.44 -3.83
N LYS A 25 -0.20 -19.84 -4.80
CA LYS A 25 0.18 -20.52 -6.05
C LYS A 25 1.59 -20.09 -6.45
N VAL A 26 2.41 -21.03 -6.87
CA VAL A 26 3.67 -20.80 -7.58
C VAL A 26 3.61 -21.55 -8.90
N GLU A 27 3.67 -20.79 -10.00
CA GLU A 27 3.68 -21.36 -11.36
C GLU A 27 5.10 -21.38 -11.93
N LYS A 28 5.83 -20.29 -11.67
CA LYS A 28 7.22 -20.13 -12.07
C LYS A 28 8.01 -19.33 -11.05
N THR A 29 9.32 -19.38 -11.16
CA THR A 29 10.24 -18.51 -10.41
C THR A 29 11.15 -17.77 -11.38
N SER A 30 11.59 -16.58 -10.98
CA SER A 30 12.55 -15.75 -11.72
C SER A 30 13.77 -15.45 -10.85
N ASP A 31 14.96 -15.37 -11.46
CA ASP A 31 16.20 -14.98 -10.74
C ASP A 31 16.32 -13.46 -10.55
N ASN A 32 15.21 -12.74 -10.73
CA ASN A 32 15.17 -11.31 -10.60
C ASN A 32 15.53 -10.84 -9.17
N LYS A 33 16.44 -9.87 -9.09
CA LYS A 33 16.92 -9.26 -7.83
C LYS A 33 16.50 -7.80 -7.68
N ASP A 34 15.56 -7.33 -8.49
CA ASP A 34 15.02 -5.98 -8.38
C ASP A 34 14.42 -5.78 -6.98
N LYS A 35 14.77 -4.67 -6.34
CA LYS A 35 14.27 -4.32 -5.00
C LYS A 35 12.89 -3.71 -5.03
N PHE A 36 12.48 -3.12 -6.14
CA PHE A 36 11.15 -2.53 -6.26
C PHE A 36 10.07 -3.58 -6.48
N PHE A 37 8.84 -3.22 -6.12
CA PHE A 37 7.66 -4.06 -6.29
C PHE A 37 6.52 -3.19 -6.81
N TYR A 38 6.32 -3.24 -8.11
CA TYR A 38 5.47 -2.31 -8.85
C TYR A 38 4.04 -2.83 -8.99
N ARG A 39 3.06 -1.94 -8.83
CA ARG A 39 1.70 -2.23 -9.27
C ARG A 39 1.65 -2.11 -10.80
N ILE A 40 1.05 -3.10 -11.45
CA ILE A 40 0.78 -3.08 -12.90
C ILE A 40 -0.73 -3.19 -13.15
N SER A 41 -1.23 -2.46 -14.15
CA SER A 41 -2.63 -2.51 -14.59
C SER A 41 -2.83 -3.47 -15.76
N GLU A 42 -1.81 -3.60 -16.63
CA GLU A 42 -1.85 -4.45 -17.81
C GLU A 42 -0.75 -5.52 -17.75
N PRO A 43 -1.09 -6.77 -17.40
CA PRO A 43 -0.10 -7.84 -17.27
C PRO A 43 0.33 -8.46 -18.61
N SER A 44 -0.16 -7.99 -19.77
CA SER A 44 0.07 -8.61 -21.08
C SER A 44 1.55 -8.71 -21.50
N LYS A 45 2.42 -7.88 -20.89
CA LYS A 45 3.87 -7.87 -21.11
C LYS A 45 4.67 -8.41 -19.94
N SER A 46 3.98 -9.05 -18.99
CA SER A 46 4.55 -9.56 -17.76
C SER A 46 4.42 -11.07 -17.71
N GLU A 47 5.40 -11.74 -17.14
CA GLU A 47 5.34 -13.18 -16.90
C GLU A 47 4.68 -13.45 -15.55
N PHE A 48 3.60 -14.22 -15.57
CA PHE A 48 2.92 -14.64 -14.34
C PHE A 48 3.77 -15.65 -13.57
N LEU A 49 4.03 -15.39 -12.29
CA LEU A 49 4.84 -16.23 -11.43
C LEU A 49 4.02 -16.98 -10.37
N GLY A 50 2.92 -16.38 -9.90
CA GLY A 50 2.12 -17.01 -8.86
C GLY A 50 1.11 -16.07 -8.22
N GLU A 51 0.58 -16.47 -7.06
CA GLU A 51 -0.44 -15.73 -6.33
C GLU A 51 -0.15 -15.69 -4.83
N ILE A 52 -0.40 -14.55 -4.22
CA ILE A 52 -0.46 -14.39 -2.76
C ILE A 52 -1.91 -14.22 -2.34
N LEU A 53 -2.33 -15.04 -1.37
CA LEU A 53 -3.58 -14.86 -0.63
C LEU A 53 -3.29 -14.11 0.67
N VAL A 54 -4.04 -13.03 0.89
CA VAL A 54 -4.12 -12.33 2.17
C VAL A 54 -5.47 -12.62 2.79
N ASN A 55 -5.46 -13.26 3.95
CA ASN A 55 -6.66 -13.68 4.68
C ASN A 55 -6.62 -13.19 6.13
N GLY A 56 -7.73 -12.70 6.64
CA GLY A 56 -7.85 -12.02 7.92
C GLY A 56 -7.65 -10.50 7.79
N PHE A 57 -8.16 -9.75 8.78
CA PHE A 57 -8.08 -8.29 8.81
C PHE A 57 -6.95 -7.81 9.73
N SER A 58 -6.20 -6.81 9.29
CA SER A 58 -5.23 -6.09 10.11
C SER A 58 -5.25 -4.60 9.80
N ASN A 59 -4.95 -3.79 10.82
CA ASN A 59 -4.65 -2.37 10.65
C ASN A 59 -3.14 -2.09 10.54
N ASP A 60 -2.30 -3.13 10.67
CA ASP A 60 -0.85 -3.05 10.50
C ASP A 60 -0.46 -3.39 9.05
N ASP A 61 -0.79 -2.49 8.13
CA ASP A 61 -0.50 -2.66 6.72
C ASP A 61 1.02 -2.70 6.42
N VAL A 62 1.87 -2.20 7.33
CA VAL A 62 3.34 -2.29 7.20
C VAL A 62 3.79 -3.75 7.34
N THR A 63 3.33 -4.44 8.37
CA THR A 63 3.63 -5.86 8.57
C THR A 63 3.06 -6.70 7.43
N VAL A 64 1.83 -6.42 6.99
CA VAL A 64 1.20 -7.13 5.86
C VAL A 64 2.02 -6.96 4.59
N PHE A 65 2.39 -5.73 4.25
CA PHE A 65 3.22 -5.47 3.08
C PHE A 65 4.59 -6.16 3.20
N GLY A 66 5.21 -6.13 4.37
CA GLY A 66 6.48 -6.84 4.62
C GLY A 66 6.41 -8.32 4.28
N GLU A 67 5.34 -9.00 4.71
CA GLU A 67 5.14 -10.42 4.41
C GLU A 67 4.80 -10.66 2.93
N VAL A 68 3.97 -9.81 2.31
CA VAL A 68 3.68 -9.86 0.86
C VAL A 68 4.97 -9.70 0.05
N TYR A 69 5.74 -8.66 0.34
CA TYR A 69 7.00 -8.37 -0.33
C TYR A 69 7.99 -9.51 -0.21
N LYS A 70 8.21 -10.01 1.02
CA LYS A 70 9.11 -11.13 1.28
C LYS A 70 8.74 -12.36 0.44
N LYS A 71 7.46 -12.73 0.42
CA LYS A 71 6.98 -13.88 -0.36
C LYS A 71 7.06 -13.66 -1.86
N ALA A 72 6.74 -12.46 -2.34
CA ALA A 72 6.91 -12.11 -3.75
C ALA A 72 8.38 -12.23 -4.20
N LYS A 73 9.31 -11.74 -3.38
CA LYS A 73 10.74 -11.84 -3.67
C LYS A 73 11.29 -13.27 -3.61
N GLN A 74 10.68 -14.17 -2.86
CA GLN A 74 11.06 -15.59 -2.84
C GLN A 74 10.92 -16.27 -4.22
N ILE A 75 9.97 -15.81 -5.03
CA ILE A 75 9.76 -16.34 -6.40
C ILE A 75 10.27 -15.39 -7.49
N GLY A 76 10.99 -14.31 -7.11
CA GLY A 76 11.58 -13.35 -8.03
C GLY A 76 10.59 -12.35 -8.64
N ALA A 77 9.40 -12.17 -8.05
CA ALA A 77 8.44 -11.18 -8.55
C ALA A 77 8.92 -9.74 -8.28
N ASN A 78 8.74 -8.87 -9.29
CA ASN A 78 8.96 -7.43 -9.17
C ASN A 78 7.69 -6.61 -9.39
N SER A 79 6.58 -7.27 -9.69
CA SER A 79 5.33 -6.57 -9.94
C SER A 79 4.11 -7.39 -9.51
N PHE A 80 3.00 -6.70 -9.30
CA PHE A 80 1.74 -7.29 -8.86
C PHE A 80 0.52 -6.58 -9.41
N SER A 81 -0.61 -7.29 -9.42
CA SER A 81 -1.94 -6.72 -9.62
C SER A 81 -2.92 -7.31 -8.63
N LEU A 82 -4.00 -6.58 -8.31
CA LEU A 82 -5.12 -7.14 -7.57
C LEU A 82 -5.87 -8.13 -8.47
N LYS A 83 -6.11 -9.35 -7.98
CA LYS A 83 -6.93 -10.33 -8.70
C LYS A 83 -8.40 -10.07 -8.38
N PRO A 84 -9.24 -9.72 -9.36
CA PRO A 84 -10.68 -9.65 -9.14
C PRO A 84 -11.24 -11.02 -8.72
N ILE A 85 -12.11 -11.04 -7.72
CA ILE A 85 -12.81 -12.26 -7.30
C ILE A 85 -14.17 -12.26 -7.98
N GLU A 86 -14.43 -13.27 -8.80
CA GLU A 86 -15.68 -13.44 -9.53
C GLU A 86 -16.67 -14.26 -8.71
N ASN A 87 -17.91 -13.83 -8.69
CA ASN A 87 -19.04 -14.56 -8.12
C ASN A 87 -19.53 -15.64 -9.09
N VAL A 88 -20.35 -16.55 -8.59
CA VAL A 88 -20.94 -17.63 -9.39
C VAL A 88 -21.83 -17.09 -10.53
N ASP A 89 -22.39 -15.90 -10.39
CA ASP A 89 -23.22 -15.22 -11.40
C ASP A 89 -22.43 -14.40 -12.43
N GLY A 90 -21.09 -14.45 -12.39
CA GLY A 90 -20.20 -13.71 -13.30
C GLY A 90 -19.97 -12.25 -12.90
N THR A 91 -20.51 -11.76 -11.80
CA THR A 91 -20.22 -10.44 -11.26
C THR A 91 -18.92 -10.45 -10.45
N PHE A 92 -18.25 -9.29 -10.33
CA PHE A 92 -17.07 -9.17 -9.48
C PHE A 92 -17.45 -8.72 -8.07
N GLN A 93 -16.78 -9.31 -7.09
CA GLN A 93 -16.91 -8.90 -5.69
C GLN A 93 -16.30 -7.52 -5.47
N ASN A 94 -16.91 -6.74 -4.58
CA ASN A 94 -16.26 -5.56 -4.05
C ASN A 94 -14.99 -5.95 -3.29
N PHE A 95 -13.98 -5.08 -3.33
CA PHE A 95 -12.74 -5.31 -2.59
C PHE A 95 -13.02 -5.54 -1.10
N ASN A 96 -12.47 -6.64 -0.57
CA ASN A 96 -12.56 -6.98 0.85
C ASN A 96 -11.16 -6.92 1.48
N PRO A 97 -10.86 -5.97 2.37
CA PRO A 97 -9.55 -5.84 3.01
C PRO A 97 -9.17 -7.03 3.91
N ALA A 98 -10.16 -7.87 4.27
CA ALA A 98 -9.92 -9.08 5.05
C ALA A 98 -9.69 -10.33 4.17
N TYR A 99 -9.89 -10.23 2.86
CA TYR A 99 -9.70 -11.35 1.94
C TYR A 99 -9.46 -10.85 0.52
N TYR A 100 -8.23 -10.95 0.04
CA TYR A 100 -7.87 -10.58 -1.32
C TYR A 100 -6.70 -11.39 -1.85
N ILE A 101 -6.57 -11.43 -3.17
CA ILE A 101 -5.52 -12.14 -3.86
C ILE A 101 -4.72 -11.14 -4.70
N LEU A 102 -3.40 -11.26 -4.64
CA LEU A 102 -2.48 -10.54 -5.52
C LEU A 102 -1.86 -11.53 -6.51
N ASN A 103 -2.01 -11.24 -7.79
CA ASN A 103 -1.22 -11.88 -8.83
C ASN A 103 0.20 -11.33 -8.81
N LEU A 104 1.18 -12.19 -8.93
CA LEU A 104 2.60 -11.88 -8.92
C LEU A 104 3.21 -12.08 -10.30
N PHE A 105 4.04 -11.13 -10.72
CA PHE A 105 4.65 -11.15 -12.04
C PHE A 105 6.13 -10.79 -12.00
N TYR A 106 6.83 -11.22 -13.03
CA TYR A 106 8.05 -10.57 -13.49
C TYR A 106 7.71 -9.68 -14.68
N THR A 107 8.00 -8.39 -14.54
CA THR A 107 7.80 -7.38 -15.61
C THR A 107 9.16 -6.79 -15.97
N PRO A 108 9.60 -6.90 -17.24
CA PRO A 108 10.82 -6.22 -17.69
C PRO A 108 10.72 -4.71 -17.51
N ALA A 109 11.84 -4.05 -17.23
CA ALA A 109 11.89 -2.62 -16.89
C ALA A 109 11.22 -1.72 -17.92
N ASP A 110 11.36 -2.04 -19.21
CA ASP A 110 10.79 -1.27 -20.32
C ASP A 110 9.25 -1.26 -20.36
N TYR A 111 8.61 -2.17 -19.64
CA TYR A 111 7.16 -2.29 -19.52
C TYR A 111 6.59 -1.83 -18.17
N ILE A 112 7.46 -1.38 -17.27
CA ILE A 112 7.04 -0.78 -16.02
C ILE A 112 6.71 0.68 -16.28
N THR A 113 5.42 0.99 -16.30
CA THR A 113 4.94 2.37 -16.45
C THR A 113 4.63 2.98 -15.10
N ASP A 114 4.99 4.24 -14.93
CA ASP A 114 4.65 5.03 -13.75
C ASP A 114 3.87 6.28 -14.17
N GLU A 115 2.93 6.69 -13.34
CA GLU A 115 2.25 7.97 -13.55
C GLU A 115 3.23 9.10 -13.26
N GLN A 116 3.19 10.13 -14.09
CA GLN A 116 4.03 11.30 -13.92
C GLN A 116 3.24 12.44 -13.28
N ASN A 117 3.92 13.23 -12.45
CA ASN A 117 3.33 14.42 -11.81
C ASN A 117 2.04 14.12 -11.05
N VAL A 118 2.00 13.00 -10.36
CA VAL A 118 0.89 12.62 -9.47
C VAL A 118 1.41 12.46 -8.05
N VAL A 119 0.65 12.95 -7.09
CA VAL A 119 0.87 12.69 -5.67
C VAL A 119 -0.32 11.96 -5.07
N TYR A 120 -0.01 10.91 -4.32
CA TYR A 120 -0.96 10.13 -3.55
C TYR A 120 -0.83 10.47 -2.06
N LEU A 121 -1.92 10.95 -1.47
CA LEU A 121 -2.00 11.23 -0.04
C LEU A 121 -2.79 10.10 0.62
N VAL A 122 -2.10 9.22 1.33
CA VAL A 122 -2.66 7.99 1.91
C VAL A 122 -3.06 8.23 3.35
N SER A 123 -4.31 7.88 3.69
CA SER A 123 -4.86 8.05 5.04
C SER A 123 -4.41 6.96 6.01
N SER A 124 -4.79 7.12 7.27
CA SER A 124 -4.72 6.08 8.30
C SER A 124 -5.60 4.88 7.95
N SER A 125 -5.23 3.71 8.47
CA SER A 125 -6.04 2.49 8.39
C SER A 125 -7.30 2.53 9.27
N ASP A 126 -7.34 3.40 10.30
CA ASP A 126 -8.35 3.34 11.37
C ASP A 126 -9.04 4.67 11.72
N LYS A 127 -8.54 5.83 11.23
CA LYS A 127 -9.03 7.15 11.67
C LYS A 127 -9.26 8.12 10.52
N ASN A 128 -10.34 8.91 10.64
CA ASN A 128 -10.55 10.08 9.81
C ASN A 128 -9.45 11.12 10.06
N GLN A 129 -9.02 11.79 9.02
CA GLN A 129 -7.99 12.82 9.09
C GLN A 129 -8.46 14.11 8.42
N LYS A 130 -8.22 15.24 9.07
CA LYS A 130 -8.49 16.57 8.49
C LYS A 130 -7.17 17.19 8.05
N ILE A 131 -7.07 17.48 6.77
CA ILE A 131 -5.94 18.17 6.16
C ILE A 131 -6.39 19.42 5.43
N ASN A 132 -5.45 20.31 5.17
CA ASN A 132 -5.67 21.44 4.27
C ASN A 132 -4.89 21.19 2.97
N ILE A 133 -5.56 21.37 1.84
CA ILE A 133 -4.96 21.39 0.51
C ILE A 133 -5.22 22.75 -0.07
N ASN A 134 -4.17 23.55 -0.33
CA ASN A 134 -4.27 24.93 -0.81
C ASN A 134 -5.31 25.77 0.01
N ASN A 135 -5.24 25.68 1.34
CA ASN A 135 -6.14 26.33 2.30
C ASN A 135 -7.59 25.81 2.34
N LYS A 136 -7.97 24.84 1.51
CA LYS A 136 -9.27 24.17 1.59
C LYS A 136 -9.14 22.96 2.53
N THR A 137 -10.00 22.88 3.55
CA THR A 137 -10.05 21.73 4.45
C THR A 137 -10.75 20.54 3.81
N ILE A 138 -10.13 19.38 3.87
CA ILE A 138 -10.66 18.10 3.38
C ILE A 138 -10.59 17.09 4.51
N GLU A 139 -11.67 16.32 4.69
CA GLU A 139 -11.67 15.14 5.57
C GLU A 139 -11.39 13.90 4.73
N VAL A 140 -10.33 13.17 5.09
CA VAL A 140 -9.91 11.93 4.44
C VAL A 140 -10.34 10.77 5.33
N LYS A 141 -11.11 9.84 4.74
CA LYS A 141 -11.65 8.66 5.44
C LYS A 141 -10.54 7.63 5.72
N PRO A 142 -10.73 6.74 6.70
CA PRO A 142 -9.82 5.61 6.90
C PRO A 142 -9.73 4.74 5.65
N ARG A 143 -8.57 4.13 5.45
CA ARG A 143 -8.30 3.22 4.31
C ARG A 143 -8.67 3.83 2.96
N SER A 144 -8.36 5.12 2.80
CA SER A 144 -8.57 5.84 1.55
C SER A 144 -7.34 6.64 1.15
N PHE A 145 -7.30 7.09 -0.09
CA PHE A 145 -6.27 7.99 -0.58
C PHE A 145 -6.88 9.07 -1.48
N LEU A 146 -6.20 10.20 -1.56
CA LEU A 146 -6.45 11.23 -2.55
C LEU A 146 -5.38 11.15 -3.63
N ARG A 147 -5.80 11.13 -4.89
CA ARG A 147 -4.93 11.28 -6.05
C ARG A 147 -5.00 12.72 -6.55
N LEU A 148 -3.87 13.40 -6.60
CA LEU A 148 -3.79 14.80 -7.01
C LEU A 148 -2.73 14.96 -8.10
N GLU A 149 -3.05 15.74 -9.11
CA GLU A 149 -2.09 16.10 -10.17
C GLU A 149 -1.23 17.28 -9.72
N LEU A 150 0.05 17.20 -10.03
CA LEU A 150 1.02 18.27 -9.83
C LEU A 150 1.22 19.03 -11.13
N ILE A 151 0.85 20.31 -11.12
CA ILE A 151 0.98 21.18 -12.28
C ILE A 151 2.35 21.85 -12.25
N ASN A 152 3.01 21.90 -13.40
CA ASN A 152 4.30 22.59 -13.54
C ASN A 152 4.14 24.08 -13.16
N ASN A 153 5.09 24.59 -12.37
CA ASN A 153 5.11 25.97 -11.86
C ASN A 153 3.96 26.34 -10.90
N GLU A 154 3.10 25.40 -10.52
CA GLU A 154 2.11 25.62 -9.47
C GLU A 154 2.54 24.90 -8.18
N VAL A 155 2.28 25.53 -7.03
CA VAL A 155 2.61 24.95 -5.73
C VAL A 155 1.35 24.36 -5.10
N LEU A 156 1.34 23.05 -4.94
CA LEU A 156 0.38 22.35 -4.11
C LEU A 156 0.88 22.34 -2.66
N THR A 157 0.13 22.97 -1.76
CA THR A 157 0.45 22.94 -0.32
C THR A 157 -0.49 21.98 0.39
N VAL A 158 0.08 20.97 1.05
CA VAL A 158 -0.64 20.01 1.90
C VAL A 158 -0.18 20.20 3.34
N SER A 159 -1.11 20.41 4.27
CA SER A 159 -0.77 20.56 5.68
C SER A 159 -1.79 19.89 6.60
N THR A 160 -1.31 19.44 7.78
CA THR A 160 -2.20 18.99 8.85
C THR A 160 -2.75 20.19 9.62
N ARG A 161 -3.93 20.02 10.24
CA ARG A 161 -4.58 21.10 11.02
C ARG A 161 -4.11 21.22 12.46
N LYS A 162 -3.02 20.56 12.84
CA LYS A 162 -2.48 20.65 14.19
C LYS A 162 -1.75 21.98 14.39
N LEU A 163 -1.73 22.50 15.61
CA LEU A 163 -1.07 23.77 15.96
C LEU A 163 0.42 23.79 15.61
N LEU A 164 1.08 22.63 15.64
CA LEU A 164 2.46 22.38 15.23
C LEU A 164 2.51 21.36 14.10
N GLY A 165 1.50 21.37 13.22
CA GLY A 165 1.35 20.38 12.15
C GLY A 165 2.35 20.57 11.02
N SER A 166 2.62 19.49 10.31
CA SER A 166 3.50 19.48 9.15
C SER A 166 2.84 20.10 7.92
N ALA A 167 3.66 20.74 7.10
CA ALA A 167 3.26 21.20 5.77
C ALA A 167 4.30 20.74 4.74
N VAL A 168 3.80 20.25 3.60
CA VAL A 168 4.63 19.88 2.44
C VAL A 168 4.17 20.73 1.26
N LYS A 169 5.14 21.27 0.52
CA LYS A 169 4.91 22.03 -0.72
C LYS A 169 5.47 21.19 -1.88
N LEU A 170 4.61 20.93 -2.85
CA LEU A 170 4.91 20.11 -4.02
C LEU A 170 4.60 20.88 -5.29
N SER A 171 5.36 20.64 -6.34
CA SER A 171 5.07 21.16 -7.68
C SER A 171 5.45 20.12 -8.73
N GLY A 172 4.81 20.16 -9.88
CA GLY A 172 5.17 19.32 -11.02
C GLY A 172 6.55 19.68 -11.57
N LYS A 173 7.24 18.68 -12.10
CA LYS A 173 8.53 18.82 -12.81
C LYS A 173 8.51 17.89 -14.02
N GLN A 174 9.37 18.17 -14.99
CA GLN A 174 9.53 17.27 -16.14
C GLN A 174 9.93 15.87 -15.65
N ASP A 175 9.27 14.84 -16.18
CA ASP A 175 9.55 13.42 -15.90
C ASP A 175 9.53 13.03 -14.40
N GLN A 176 8.79 13.78 -13.57
CA GLN A 176 8.69 13.48 -12.15
C GLN A 176 7.81 12.24 -11.94
N PRO A 177 8.35 11.17 -11.32
CA PRO A 177 7.55 9.99 -11.00
C PRO A 177 6.49 10.30 -9.95
N SER A 178 5.52 9.39 -9.80
CA SER A 178 4.49 9.50 -8.77
C SER A 178 5.11 9.55 -7.36
N LEU A 179 4.51 10.38 -6.50
CA LEU A 179 4.92 10.57 -5.11
C LEU A 179 3.86 10.02 -4.17
N TYR A 180 4.29 9.42 -3.08
CA TYR A 180 3.41 8.84 -2.08
C TYR A 180 3.71 9.43 -0.72
N PHE A 181 2.67 9.94 -0.03
CA PHE A 181 2.78 10.49 1.32
C PHE A 181 1.72 9.86 2.21
N SER A 182 2.13 9.48 3.41
CA SER A 182 1.22 9.16 4.49
C SER A 182 0.79 10.43 5.21
N LEU A 183 -0.48 10.51 5.55
CA LEU A 183 -1.07 11.55 6.40
C LEU A 183 -0.98 11.22 7.89
N THR A 184 -0.37 10.11 8.25
CA THR A 184 -0.11 9.66 9.64
C THR A 184 1.32 9.21 9.81
N ASP A 185 1.79 9.25 11.06
CA ASP A 185 3.00 8.52 11.43
C ASP A 185 2.73 7.01 11.34
N PHE A 186 3.04 6.39 10.20
CA PHE A 186 3.29 4.95 10.21
C PHE A 186 4.47 4.71 11.14
N LYS A 187 4.28 3.87 12.17
CA LYS A 187 5.38 3.41 13.01
C LYS A 187 6.26 2.44 12.21
N ILE A 188 6.98 2.96 11.23
CA ILE A 188 8.03 2.22 10.55
C ILE A 188 9.15 2.08 11.58
N ARG A 189 9.31 0.87 12.12
CA ARG A 189 10.47 0.55 12.95
C ARG A 189 11.70 0.73 12.07
N SER A 190 12.57 1.61 12.48
CA SER A 190 13.76 2.08 11.73
C SER A 190 14.84 1.01 11.44
N ASN A 191 14.58 -0.25 11.78
CA ASN A 191 15.53 -1.35 11.58
C ASN A 191 15.33 -2.14 10.28
N ASP A 192 14.27 -1.89 9.52
CA ASP A 192 14.01 -2.60 8.27
C ASP A 192 14.28 -1.69 7.07
N SER A 193 15.55 -1.28 6.90
CA SER A 193 16.03 -0.63 5.67
C SER A 193 16.11 -1.60 4.46
N ILE A 194 15.24 -2.57 4.42
CA ILE A 194 15.11 -3.52 3.30
C ILE A 194 14.64 -2.81 2.02
N TYR A 195 14.00 -1.65 2.14
CA TYR A 195 13.27 -0.99 1.06
C TYR A 195 13.94 0.25 0.46
N GLY A 196 15.19 0.55 0.76
CA GLY A 196 16.03 1.54 0.07
C GLY A 196 15.34 2.85 -0.33
N GLY A 197 14.68 3.55 0.60
CA GLY A 197 14.00 4.82 0.34
C GLY A 197 14.45 5.96 1.26
N ILE A 198 14.42 7.21 0.76
CA ILE A 198 14.72 8.41 1.55
C ILE A 198 13.51 8.74 2.41
N ASN A 199 13.60 8.50 3.73
CA ASN A 199 12.59 8.93 4.70
C ASN A 199 12.73 10.44 4.96
N LEU A 200 11.93 11.25 4.28
CA LEU A 200 11.75 12.66 4.65
C LEU A 200 10.70 12.71 5.78
N LYS A 201 11.15 12.66 7.03
CA LYS A 201 10.28 12.90 8.19
C LYS A 201 10.00 14.37 8.32
N SER A 202 8.77 14.79 8.03
CA SER A 202 8.23 16.07 8.46
C SER A 202 6.94 15.82 9.26
N GLY A 203 7.09 15.45 10.53
CA GLY A 203 5.96 15.30 11.47
C GLY A 203 4.84 14.35 11.01
N ASP A 204 3.62 14.85 10.88
CA ASP A 204 2.42 14.05 10.56
C ASP A 204 2.25 13.70 9.06
N ILE A 205 3.07 14.28 8.17
CA ILE A 205 3.09 13.95 6.74
C ILE A 205 4.46 13.34 6.43
N THR A 206 4.48 12.07 6.03
CA THR A 206 5.72 11.33 5.82
C THR A 206 5.74 10.75 4.41
N GLY A 207 6.87 10.91 3.68
CA GLY A 207 7.06 10.23 2.41
C GLY A 207 7.03 8.72 2.58
N LEU A 208 6.30 8.03 1.72
CA LEU A 208 6.26 6.58 1.64
C LEU A 208 7.23 6.08 0.58
N GLU A 209 7.85 4.94 0.84
CA GLU A 209 8.55 4.19 -0.18
C GLU A 209 7.55 3.79 -1.28
N LYS A 210 7.99 3.84 -2.54
CA LYS A 210 7.13 3.72 -3.71
C LYS A 210 6.36 2.40 -3.77
N SER A 211 7.04 1.27 -3.53
CA SER A 211 6.38 -0.05 -3.57
C SER A 211 5.32 -0.17 -2.48
N PHE A 212 5.57 0.35 -1.29
CA PHE A 212 4.59 0.40 -0.22
C PHE A 212 3.43 1.35 -0.54
N GLY A 213 3.71 2.52 -1.10
CA GLY A 213 2.70 3.45 -1.57
C GLY A 213 1.79 2.84 -2.64
N MET A 214 2.37 2.15 -3.62
CA MET A 214 1.62 1.41 -4.65
C MET A 214 0.76 0.30 -4.06
N PHE A 215 1.28 -0.45 -3.08
CA PHE A 215 0.51 -1.46 -2.37
C PHE A 215 -0.69 -0.86 -1.63
N LEU A 216 -0.48 0.20 -0.85
CA LEU A 216 -1.57 0.86 -0.12
C LEU A 216 -2.65 1.40 -1.05
N THR A 217 -2.27 2.05 -2.15
CA THR A 217 -3.24 2.56 -3.14
C THR A 217 -3.92 1.44 -3.96
N THR A 218 -3.49 0.19 -3.81
CA THR A 218 -4.19 -0.99 -4.36
C THR A 218 -5.26 -1.51 -3.41
N ILE A 219 -4.99 -1.48 -2.09
CA ILE A 219 -5.89 -2.03 -1.07
C ILE A 219 -6.74 -0.98 -0.35
N TYR A 220 -6.58 0.29 -0.66
CA TYR A 220 -7.36 1.42 -0.17
C TYR A 220 -8.27 1.97 -1.29
N SER A 221 -9.31 2.67 -0.90
CA SER A 221 -10.25 3.27 -1.85
C SER A 221 -9.83 4.68 -2.24
N GLU A 222 -9.93 5.02 -3.52
CA GLU A 222 -9.76 6.41 -3.95
C GLU A 222 -10.93 7.25 -3.47
N GLN A 223 -10.63 8.33 -2.76
CA GLN A 223 -11.62 9.34 -2.37
C GLN A 223 -11.50 10.52 -3.34
N LYS A 224 -12.58 10.82 -4.07
CA LYS A 224 -12.62 12.00 -4.94
C LYS A 224 -12.61 13.27 -4.09
N LYS A 225 -11.96 14.30 -4.62
CA LYS A 225 -11.96 15.63 -4.03
C LYS A 225 -13.28 16.31 -4.44
N ASP A 226 -14.18 16.52 -3.46
CA ASP A 226 -15.38 17.34 -3.62
C ASP A 226 -15.03 18.83 -3.61
#